data_2fa283c1ffa6e277c650530c8abdfd09
#
_entry.id   2fa283c1ffa6e277c650530c8abdfd09
#
_cell.length_a   1.000
_cell.length_b   1.000
_cell.length_c   1.000
_cell.angle_alpha   90.00
_cell.angle_beta   90.00
_cell.angle_gamma   90.00
#
_symmetry.space_group_name_H-M   'P 1'
#
loop_
_entity.id
_entity.type
_entity.pdbx_description
1 polymer ?
#
loop_
_entity_poly.entity_id
_entity_poly.type
_entity_poly.pdbx_seq_one_letter_code
_entity_poly.pdbx_strand_id
1 'polypeptide(L)'
;VVILIVALFQIKRESDPLGLSSLGALLIVAAVTWYYYPSISSDVNSFVQDIVNHYMLPANHYSFYQAIGFSAYAFGLWFFFLACVRVVLRQPVDRFLGTVSGGVFMVGCGYVLSSYSIGAVTSSMVVVLFMIVLGATVTINCVKWYWTRSKIGR
;
A
#
# COMPACT_ATOMS: atom_id res chain seq x y z
N VAL A 1 12.93 -16.44 -1.72
CA VAL A 1 12.83 -17.21 -0.46
C VAL A 1 13.84 -16.69 0.55
N VAL A 2 15.14 -16.53 0.21
CA VAL A 2 16.19 -16.04 1.14
C VAL A 2 15.91 -14.63 1.67
N ILE A 3 15.45 -13.71 0.81
CA ILE A 3 15.10 -12.33 1.21
C ILE A 3 13.94 -12.32 2.21
N LEU A 4 12.95 -13.21 2.05
CA LEU A 4 11.81 -13.35 2.96
C LEU A 4 12.25 -13.88 4.32
N ILE A 5 13.19 -14.83 4.35
CA ILE A 5 13.75 -15.40 5.58
C ILE A 5 14.60 -14.36 6.32
N VAL A 6 15.42 -13.58 5.62
CA VAL A 6 16.20 -12.50 6.22
C VAL A 6 15.29 -11.40 6.78
N ALA A 7 14.21 -11.01 6.08
CA ALA A 7 13.21 -10.08 6.57
C ALA A 7 12.52 -10.62 7.85
N LEU A 8 12.15 -11.90 7.89
CA LEU A 8 11.58 -12.55 9.08
C LEU A 8 12.55 -12.59 10.27
N PHE A 9 13.86 -12.73 10.03
CA PHE A 9 14.88 -12.71 11.08
C PHE A 9 15.16 -11.31 11.64
N GLN A 10 15.06 -10.27 10.81
CA GLN A 10 15.19 -8.88 11.30
C GLN A 10 13.97 -8.43 12.13
N ILE A 11 12.78 -8.97 11.89
CA ILE A 11 11.55 -8.70 12.66
C ILE A 11 11.67 -9.16 14.12
N LYS A 12 12.58 -10.07 14.44
CA LYS A 12 12.78 -10.59 15.81
C LYS A 12 13.34 -9.55 16.78
N ARG A 13 13.81 -8.39 16.31
CA ARG A 13 14.50 -7.40 17.17
C ARG A 13 13.60 -6.36 17.84
N GLU A 14 12.36 -6.17 17.32
CA GLU A 14 11.30 -5.41 18.02
C GLU A 14 9.97 -6.07 17.67
N SER A 15 9.51 -6.98 18.51
CA SER A 15 8.28 -7.74 18.28
C SER A 15 7.05 -6.83 18.33
N ASP A 16 6.68 -6.26 17.18
CA ASP A 16 5.34 -5.73 16.97
C ASP A 16 4.48 -6.84 16.33
N PRO A 17 3.75 -7.63 17.14
CA PRO A 17 2.95 -8.76 16.61
C PRO A 17 1.86 -8.28 15.64
N LEU A 18 1.42 -7.02 15.78
CA LEU A 18 0.48 -6.42 14.83
C LEU A 18 1.14 -6.07 13.49
N GLY A 19 2.41 -5.65 13.51
CA GLY A 19 3.19 -5.48 12.28
C GLY A 19 3.39 -6.81 11.54
N LEU A 20 3.60 -7.91 12.28
CA LEU A 20 3.73 -9.25 11.70
C LEU A 20 2.41 -9.74 11.06
N SER A 21 1.26 -9.40 11.65
CA SER A 21 -0.05 -9.75 11.09
C SER A 21 -0.29 -9.14 9.69
N SER A 22 0.36 -8.02 9.36
CA SER A 22 0.27 -7.41 8.04
C SER A 22 0.93 -8.25 6.94
N LEU A 23 1.93 -9.08 7.27
CA LEU A 23 2.49 -10.06 6.32
C LEU A 23 1.47 -11.17 6.01
N GLY A 24 0.76 -11.66 7.04
CA GLY A 24 -0.33 -12.63 6.84
C GLY A 24 -1.45 -12.05 5.96
N ALA A 25 -1.85 -10.81 6.23
CA ALA A 25 -2.85 -10.12 5.41
C ALA A 25 -2.37 -9.93 3.97
N LEU A 26 -1.10 -9.58 3.75
CA LEU A 26 -0.53 -9.46 2.41
C LEU A 26 -0.63 -10.77 1.63
N LEU A 27 -0.31 -11.91 2.26
CA LEU A 27 -0.42 -13.22 1.64
C LEU A 27 -1.87 -13.58 1.30
N ILE A 28 -2.83 -13.26 2.20
CA ILE A 28 -4.25 -13.48 1.96
C ILE A 28 -4.73 -12.61 0.79
N VAL A 29 -4.40 -11.32 0.79
CA VAL A 29 -4.78 -10.39 -0.29
C VAL A 29 -4.17 -10.86 -1.62
N ALA A 30 -2.91 -11.27 -1.64
CA ALA A 30 -2.25 -11.79 -2.84
C ALA A 30 -2.96 -13.06 -3.36
N ALA A 31 -3.31 -14.00 -2.47
CA ALA A 31 -4.03 -15.23 -2.84
C ALA A 31 -5.43 -14.93 -3.40
N VAL A 32 -6.16 -14.02 -2.75
CA VAL A 32 -7.50 -13.58 -3.19
C VAL A 32 -7.41 -12.87 -4.55
N THR A 33 -6.44 -11.98 -4.71
CA THR A 33 -6.21 -11.30 -5.99
C THR A 33 -5.89 -12.28 -7.10
N TRP A 34 -5.03 -13.26 -6.84
CA TRP A 34 -4.71 -14.32 -7.80
C TRP A 34 -5.93 -15.14 -8.18
N TYR A 35 -6.82 -15.42 -7.22
CA TYR A 35 -8.05 -16.16 -7.47
C TYR A 35 -9.02 -15.41 -8.36
N TYR A 36 -9.22 -14.09 -8.12
CA TYR A 36 -10.12 -13.27 -8.92
C TYR A 36 -9.53 -12.82 -10.28
N TYR A 37 -8.21 -12.73 -10.37
CA TYR A 37 -7.49 -12.27 -11.56
C TYR A 37 -6.42 -13.31 -11.97
N PRO A 38 -6.81 -14.48 -12.50
CA PRO A 38 -5.87 -15.57 -12.82
C PRO A 38 -4.87 -15.19 -13.93
N SER A 39 -5.20 -14.22 -14.77
CA SER A 39 -4.32 -13.69 -15.83
C SER A 39 -3.21 -12.77 -15.31
N ILE A 40 -3.19 -12.43 -14.02
CA ILE A 40 -2.27 -11.43 -13.46
C ILE A 40 -0.79 -11.74 -13.77
N SER A 41 -0.40 -13.00 -13.84
CA SER A 41 0.99 -13.40 -14.12
C SER A 41 1.39 -13.09 -15.58
N SER A 42 0.50 -13.32 -16.55
CA SER A 42 0.72 -12.97 -17.94
C SER A 42 0.65 -11.46 -18.14
N ASP A 43 -0.27 -10.79 -17.46
CA ASP A 43 -0.46 -9.34 -17.50
C ASP A 43 0.75 -8.59 -16.94
N VAL A 44 1.36 -9.09 -15.85
CA VAL A 44 2.63 -8.54 -15.31
C VAL A 44 3.74 -8.60 -16.35
N ASN A 45 3.88 -9.73 -17.01
CA ASN A 45 4.97 -9.94 -17.97
C ASN A 45 4.82 -9.03 -19.19
N SER A 46 3.60 -8.94 -19.76
CA SER A 46 3.31 -8.03 -20.88
C SER A 46 3.43 -6.56 -20.47
N PHE A 47 2.97 -6.19 -19.27
CA PHE A 47 3.10 -4.83 -18.73
C PHE A 47 4.58 -4.41 -18.59
N VAL A 48 5.43 -5.29 -18.05
CA VAL A 48 6.87 -5.00 -17.94
C VAL A 48 7.51 -4.84 -19.32
N GLN A 49 7.16 -5.68 -20.28
CA GLN A 49 7.66 -5.56 -21.66
C GLN A 49 7.22 -4.25 -22.31
N ASP A 50 5.98 -3.83 -22.11
CA ASP A 50 5.47 -2.59 -22.68
C ASP A 50 6.11 -1.34 -22.06
N ILE A 51 6.35 -1.35 -20.74
CA ILE A 51 7.11 -0.25 -20.10
C ILE A 51 8.53 -0.15 -20.64
N VAL A 52 9.22 -1.28 -20.80
CA VAL A 52 10.60 -1.32 -21.31
C VAL A 52 10.66 -0.81 -22.74
N ASN A 53 9.65 -1.11 -23.57
CA ASN A 53 9.63 -0.74 -24.97
C ASN A 53 9.13 0.68 -25.25
N HIS A 54 8.22 1.22 -24.44
CA HIS A 54 7.52 2.48 -24.74
C HIS A 54 7.79 3.60 -23.73
N TYR A 55 8.44 3.35 -22.61
CA TYR A 55 8.75 4.32 -21.54
C TYR A 55 7.51 5.10 -21.01
N MET A 56 6.29 4.60 -21.23
CA MET A 56 5.03 5.21 -20.81
C MET A 56 4.15 4.16 -20.11
N LEU A 57 3.19 4.63 -19.28
CA LEU A 57 2.17 3.76 -18.69
C LEU A 57 1.27 3.21 -19.81
N PRO A 58 1.31 1.90 -20.09
CA PRO A 58 0.53 1.33 -21.18
C PRO A 58 -0.96 1.36 -20.83
N ALA A 59 -1.78 1.96 -21.71
CA ALA A 59 -3.22 2.10 -21.51
C ALA A 59 -3.99 0.77 -21.63
N ASN A 60 -3.39 -0.27 -22.20
CA ASN A 60 -4.08 -1.50 -22.61
C ASN A 60 -4.18 -2.59 -21.52
N HIS A 61 -3.64 -2.35 -20.32
CA HIS A 61 -3.58 -3.35 -19.24
C HIS A 61 -4.63 -3.10 -18.16
N TYR A 62 -5.89 -2.93 -18.53
CA TYR A 62 -6.98 -2.62 -17.60
C TYR A 62 -7.15 -3.66 -16.51
N SER A 63 -7.10 -4.96 -16.81
CA SER A 63 -7.21 -6.05 -15.84
C SER A 63 -6.10 -6.01 -14.80
N PHE A 64 -4.87 -5.70 -15.24
CA PHE A 64 -3.72 -5.54 -14.36
C PHE A 64 -3.91 -4.38 -13.37
N TYR A 65 -4.33 -3.22 -13.85
CA TYR A 65 -4.60 -2.06 -12.99
C TYR A 65 -5.74 -2.32 -12.02
N GLN A 66 -6.80 -3.02 -12.44
CA GLN A 66 -7.89 -3.43 -11.55
C GLN A 66 -7.41 -4.39 -10.45
N ALA A 67 -6.59 -5.38 -10.81
CA ALA A 67 -6.05 -6.35 -9.85
C ALA A 67 -5.18 -5.67 -8.79
N ILE A 68 -4.27 -4.79 -9.21
CA ILE A 68 -3.42 -4.03 -8.28
C ILE A 68 -4.26 -3.04 -7.46
N GLY A 69 -5.21 -2.35 -8.09
CA GLY A 69 -6.14 -1.44 -7.40
C GLY A 69 -6.94 -2.14 -6.31
N PHE A 70 -7.51 -3.30 -6.63
CA PHE A 70 -8.21 -4.16 -5.66
C PHE A 70 -7.31 -4.57 -4.51
N SER A 71 -6.10 -5.05 -4.81
CA SER A 71 -5.12 -5.45 -3.78
C SER A 71 -4.75 -4.28 -2.87
N ALA A 72 -4.53 -3.10 -3.45
CA ALA A 72 -4.21 -1.90 -2.70
C ALA A 72 -5.37 -1.46 -1.80
N TYR A 73 -6.62 -1.52 -2.26
CA TYR A 73 -7.79 -1.26 -1.43
C TYR A 73 -7.92 -2.24 -0.27
N ALA A 74 -7.83 -3.54 -0.56
CA ALA A 74 -7.97 -4.58 0.46
C ALA A 74 -6.90 -4.43 1.55
N PHE A 75 -5.65 -4.16 1.14
CA PHE A 75 -4.55 -3.98 2.06
C PHE A 75 -4.64 -2.65 2.81
N GLY A 76 -5.12 -1.59 2.17
CA GLY A 76 -5.39 -0.30 2.81
C GLY A 76 -6.48 -0.40 3.88
N LEU A 77 -7.57 -1.12 3.62
CA LEU A 77 -8.61 -1.41 4.61
C LEU A 77 -8.07 -2.22 5.78
N TRP A 78 -7.17 -3.17 5.53
CA TRP A 78 -6.47 -3.89 6.58
C TRP A 78 -5.67 -2.95 7.49
N PHE A 79 -4.96 -1.97 6.95
CA PHE A 79 -4.25 -0.98 7.75
C PHE A 79 -5.20 -0.14 8.60
N PHE A 80 -6.37 0.26 8.10
CA PHE A 80 -7.36 0.97 8.91
C PHE A 80 -7.91 0.09 10.03
N PHE A 81 -8.18 -1.19 9.75
CA PHE A 81 -8.55 -2.14 10.79
C PHE A 81 -7.47 -2.25 11.88
N LEU A 82 -6.20 -2.40 11.49
CA LEU A 82 -5.09 -2.41 12.45
C LEU A 82 -4.97 -1.10 13.22
N ALA A 83 -5.24 0.05 12.60
CA ALA A 83 -5.25 1.33 13.29
C ALA A 83 -6.33 1.35 14.39
N CYS A 84 -7.54 0.85 14.11
CA CYS A 84 -8.59 0.71 15.12
C CYS A 84 -8.16 -0.22 16.28
N VAL A 85 -7.55 -1.37 15.96
CA VAL A 85 -7.03 -2.29 16.99
C VAL A 85 -5.96 -1.62 17.86
N ARG A 86 -5.05 -0.82 17.24
CA ARG A 86 -4.02 -0.07 17.99
C ARG A 86 -4.61 0.95 18.94
N VAL A 87 -5.71 1.61 18.58
CA VAL A 87 -6.44 2.54 19.46
C VAL A 87 -7.02 1.78 20.66
N VAL A 88 -7.71 0.65 20.41
CA VAL A 88 -8.29 -0.18 21.47
C VAL A 88 -7.21 -0.70 22.43
N LEU A 89 -6.07 -1.12 21.92
CA LEU A 89 -4.92 -1.60 22.71
C LEU A 89 -4.09 -0.46 23.33
N ARG A 90 -4.53 0.80 23.20
CA ARG A 90 -3.85 1.99 23.73
C ARG A 90 -2.36 2.05 23.34
N GLN A 91 -2.04 1.62 22.12
CA GLN A 91 -0.67 1.70 21.62
C GLN A 91 -0.19 3.14 21.41
N PRO A 92 1.13 3.39 21.39
CA PRO A 92 1.68 4.73 21.18
C PRO A 92 1.18 5.37 19.88
N VAL A 93 0.91 6.69 19.92
CA VAL A 93 0.34 7.47 18.81
C VAL A 93 1.22 7.41 17.53
N ASP A 94 2.52 7.28 17.69
CA ASP A 94 3.46 7.16 16.58
C ASP A 94 3.24 5.89 15.75
N ARG A 95 2.91 4.76 16.40
CA ARG A 95 2.56 3.51 15.71
C ARG A 95 1.19 3.60 15.02
N PHE A 96 0.22 4.21 15.69
CA PHE A 96 -1.10 4.47 15.11
C PHE A 96 -1.02 5.34 13.85
N LEU A 97 -0.35 6.51 13.94
CA LEU A 97 -0.20 7.42 12.79
C LEU A 97 0.56 6.77 11.62
N GLY A 98 1.59 5.95 11.91
CA GLY A 98 2.28 5.19 10.87
C GLY A 98 1.37 4.20 10.14
N THR A 99 0.47 3.52 10.88
CA THR A 99 -0.50 2.59 10.29
C THR A 99 -1.55 3.33 9.46
N VAL A 100 -2.08 4.45 9.97
CA VAL A 100 -3.04 5.30 9.23
C VAL A 100 -2.41 5.85 7.95
N SER A 101 -1.16 6.32 8.02
CA SER A 101 -0.42 6.81 6.84
C SER A 101 -0.28 5.73 5.76
N GLY A 102 0.06 4.49 6.15
CA GLY A 102 0.11 3.35 5.22
C GLY A 102 -1.27 3.04 4.61
N GLY A 103 -2.34 3.10 5.42
CA GLY A 103 -3.71 2.90 4.95
C GLY A 103 -4.14 3.95 3.93
N VAL A 104 -3.90 5.23 4.22
CA VAL A 104 -4.19 6.35 3.31
C VAL A 104 -3.44 6.19 1.98
N PHE A 105 -2.15 5.85 2.05
CA PHE A 105 -1.35 5.62 0.86
C PHE A 105 -1.92 4.48 0.00
N MET A 106 -2.21 3.33 0.60
CA MET A 106 -2.71 2.15 -0.13
C MET A 106 -4.10 2.39 -0.72
N VAL A 107 -5.04 2.97 0.04
CA VAL A 107 -6.37 3.31 -0.49
C VAL A 107 -6.27 4.37 -1.59
N GLY A 108 -5.42 5.37 -1.43
CA GLY A 108 -5.18 6.38 -2.45
C GLY A 108 -4.63 5.78 -3.75
N CYS A 109 -3.63 4.90 -3.66
CA CYS A 109 -3.10 4.16 -4.81
C CYS A 109 -4.18 3.29 -5.47
N GLY A 110 -4.98 2.57 -4.65
CA GLY A 110 -6.10 1.76 -5.13
C GLY A 110 -7.11 2.59 -5.92
N TYR A 111 -7.48 3.77 -5.38
CA TYR A 111 -8.39 4.69 -6.05
C TYR A 111 -7.84 5.18 -7.40
N VAL A 112 -6.60 5.61 -7.45
CA VAL A 112 -5.96 6.11 -8.69
C VAL A 112 -5.92 5.02 -9.75
N LEU A 113 -5.47 3.81 -9.40
CA LEU A 113 -5.37 2.69 -10.33
C LEU A 113 -6.74 2.20 -10.82
N SER A 114 -7.72 2.11 -9.92
CA SER A 114 -9.09 1.73 -10.31
C SER A 114 -9.73 2.78 -11.21
N SER A 115 -9.56 4.08 -10.91
CA SER A 115 -10.07 5.17 -11.75
C SER A 115 -9.41 5.19 -13.13
N TYR A 116 -8.12 4.88 -13.21
CA TYR A 116 -7.40 4.75 -14.47
C TYR A 116 -7.90 3.55 -15.28
N SER A 117 -8.13 2.41 -14.64
CA SER A 117 -8.59 1.18 -15.30
C SER A 117 -9.98 1.31 -15.95
N ILE A 118 -10.87 2.13 -15.40
CA ILE A 118 -12.20 2.40 -15.98
C ILE A 118 -12.21 3.59 -16.94
N GLY A 119 -11.05 4.17 -17.25
CA GLY A 119 -10.93 5.32 -18.13
C GLY A 119 -11.43 6.65 -17.60
N ALA A 120 -11.74 6.72 -16.29
CA ALA A 120 -12.21 7.96 -15.64
C ALA A 120 -11.09 9.03 -15.50
N VAL A 121 -9.84 8.60 -15.59
CA VAL A 121 -8.67 9.45 -15.37
C VAL A 121 -7.65 9.23 -16.50
N THR A 122 -7.07 10.29 -17.03
CA THR A 122 -6.00 10.23 -18.03
C THR A 122 -4.64 9.92 -17.40
N SER A 123 -3.68 9.45 -18.19
CA SER A 123 -2.33 9.13 -17.70
C SER A 123 -1.64 10.31 -17.01
N SER A 124 -1.85 11.55 -17.49
CA SER A 124 -1.33 12.77 -16.85
C SER A 124 -1.98 13.03 -15.48
N MET A 125 -3.28 12.79 -15.35
CA MET A 125 -4.00 12.93 -14.07
C MET A 125 -3.57 11.87 -13.05
N VAL A 126 -3.20 10.67 -13.49
CA VAL A 126 -2.64 9.62 -12.62
C VAL A 126 -1.43 10.16 -11.86
N VAL A 127 -0.49 10.80 -12.55
CA VAL A 127 0.71 11.38 -11.91
C VAL A 127 0.33 12.42 -10.86
N VAL A 128 -0.60 13.33 -11.18
CA VAL A 128 -1.06 14.36 -10.25
C VAL A 128 -1.72 13.75 -9.01
N LEU A 129 -2.59 12.76 -9.20
CA LEU A 129 -3.27 12.08 -8.10
C LEU A 129 -2.28 11.31 -7.21
N PHE A 130 -1.28 10.63 -7.79
CA PHE A 130 -0.22 10.00 -7.00
C PHE A 130 0.59 11.02 -6.19
N MET A 131 0.89 12.18 -6.74
CA MET A 131 1.56 13.26 -6.01
C MET A 131 0.71 13.76 -4.84
N ILE A 132 -0.62 13.88 -5.01
CA ILE A 132 -1.54 14.24 -3.93
C ILE A 132 -1.54 13.18 -2.82
N VAL A 133 -1.61 11.88 -3.18
CA VAL A 133 -1.57 10.77 -2.23
C VAL A 133 -0.25 10.74 -1.46
N LEU A 134 0.88 10.93 -2.15
CA LEU A 134 2.19 11.04 -1.52
C LEU A 134 2.27 12.25 -0.58
N GLY A 135 1.78 13.41 -1.01
CA GLY A 135 1.73 14.63 -0.19
C GLY A 135 0.94 14.42 1.10
N ALA A 136 -0.25 13.82 1.01
CA ALA A 136 -1.07 13.47 2.18
C ALA A 136 -0.33 12.52 3.13
N THR A 137 0.32 11.48 2.59
CA THR A 137 1.10 10.52 3.36
C THR A 137 2.27 11.17 4.07
N VAL A 138 3.02 12.03 3.39
CA VAL A 138 4.13 12.81 3.97
C VAL A 138 3.64 13.73 5.08
N THR A 139 2.53 14.42 4.88
CA THR A 139 1.93 15.32 5.88
C THR A 139 1.60 14.55 7.17
N ILE A 140 0.98 13.38 7.08
CA ILE A 140 0.68 12.53 8.26
C ILE A 140 1.98 12.12 8.96
N ASN A 141 3.03 11.76 8.22
CA ASN A 141 4.32 11.40 8.80
C ASN A 141 5.04 12.59 9.44
N CYS A 142 4.91 13.81 8.91
CA CYS A 142 5.42 15.02 9.55
C CYS A 142 4.73 15.31 10.88
N VAL A 143 3.40 15.16 10.95
CA VAL A 143 2.65 15.27 12.20
C VAL A 143 3.13 14.24 13.23
N LYS A 144 3.31 12.97 12.80
CA LYS A 144 3.89 11.91 13.62
C LYS A 144 5.24 12.33 14.22
N TRP A 145 6.16 12.84 13.39
CA TRP A 145 7.51 13.24 13.81
C TRP A 145 7.47 14.39 14.83
N TYR A 146 6.60 15.40 14.60
CA TYR A 146 6.41 16.51 15.52
C TYR A 146 5.92 16.02 16.90
N TRP A 147 4.91 15.15 16.93
CA TRP A 147 4.37 14.58 18.19
C TRP A 147 5.41 13.76 18.96
N THR A 148 6.24 13.01 18.29
CA THR A 148 7.29 12.20 18.92
C THR A 148 8.34 13.09 19.57
N ARG A 149 8.76 14.17 18.89
CA ARG A 149 9.74 15.13 19.43
C ARG A 149 9.22 15.94 20.62
N SER A 150 7.97 16.37 20.58
CA SER A 150 7.39 17.16 21.68
C SER A 150 7.31 16.39 23.01
N LYS A 151 7.36 15.06 23.01
CA LYS A 151 7.39 14.23 24.19
C LYS A 151 8.80 14.00 24.78
N ILE A 152 9.85 14.15 23.98
CA ILE A 152 11.25 13.97 24.41
C ILE A 152 11.79 15.23 25.10
N GLY A 153 11.20 16.38 24.85
CA GLY A 153 11.61 17.67 25.41
C GLY A 153 10.92 18.05 26.74
N ARG A 154 10.16 17.13 27.33
CA ARG A 154 9.55 17.26 28.68
C ARG A 154 10.10 16.19 29.61
#